data_e0d1469f9be0fd3441f4224f864f8a76
#
_entry.id   e0d1469f9be0fd3441f4224f864f8a76
#
_cell.length_a   1.000
_cell.length_b   1.000
_cell.length_c   1.000
_cell.angle_alpha   90.00
_cell.angle_beta   90.00
_cell.angle_gamma   90.00
#
_symmetry.space_group_name_H-M   'P 1'
#
loop_
_entity.id
_entity.type
_entity.pdbx_description
1 polymer ?
#
loop_
_entity_poly.entity_id
_entity_poly.type
_entity_poly.pdbx_seq_one_letter_code
_entity_poly.pdbx_strand_id
1 'polypeptide(L)'
;MSSKPRRLPWLALIAAATALGAALARASGTPAVAQWDLFELTLPGPAAGNPFVDVQLSATFTHGARTVAVNGFYDGDGTYRIRFMPDETGAWRYATASNAPALAGRTGTVDVTPPGPGDHGPVRVHDTYHFAYADGTPYHELGTTCYSWIHRPEALQEETLRTLAASPFNKLRMCVFPQGHNVRLMPPPLFPFAGTPPQDWDFTRFNPAFFRHLEQRVGQLRDLGIECDLILFHPYDDGLWGFDRMPAAADDRYLRYIVARLAAYRNIWWSLANEFDFMRAKTDADWDRFFQIVQHDDPYGHLRSIHNGARLYNNSLPWVTHASIQNGAAVEDPGRAELYRDVWHKPVVYDEVKYEGSPDAPRWGDLTAPELVHRFWCGTVAGTYVGHSEFFTDQAGAVWLGEGGTLRGESPPRLAFLRRILEAGPPELDPIDQWQDTDMGGVSGEYYLLYFGREAPASWTFRLPVGRQPWWPRTLPYGRLVDGMEFQVDVIDTWAMTITPVPGVFITKQKGRYAFADRDGRAVALPARPWLALRIRRVGGAEPAPGAGGN
;
A
#
# COMPACT_ATOMS: atom_id res chain seq x y z
N MET A 1 -58.58 -42.40 49.05
CA MET A 1 -57.56 -43.36 49.48
C MET A 1 -56.21 -42.63 49.18
N SER A 2 -55.73 -41.90 50.00
CA SER A 2 -54.84 -41.86 51.16
C SER A 2 -53.60 -42.73 51.04
N SER A 3 -52.46 -42.12 50.81
CA SER A 3 -51.20 -42.51 51.48
C SER A 3 -50.22 -41.36 51.51
N LYS A 4 -49.82 -41.00 52.69
CA LYS A 4 -48.91 -39.91 53.07
C LYS A 4 -47.43 -40.25 52.87
N PRO A 5 -46.53 -39.28 52.88
CA PRO A 5 -45.11 -39.42 52.61
C PRO A 5 -44.29 -39.78 53.87
N ARG A 6 -43.20 -40.53 53.65
CA ARG A 6 -42.19 -40.80 54.70
C ARG A 6 -41.06 -39.74 54.63
N ARG A 7 -40.83 -39.09 55.75
CA ARG A 7 -39.65 -38.25 56.05
C ARG A 7 -38.49 -39.17 56.47
N LEU A 8 -37.26 -38.84 56.04
CA LEU A 8 -36.00 -39.35 56.57
C LEU A 8 -35.06 -38.18 56.82
N PRO A 9 -34.14 -38.29 57.78
CA PRO A 9 -33.61 -37.13 58.53
C PRO A 9 -32.31 -36.55 57.95
N TRP A 10 -32.07 -35.31 58.33
CA TRP A 10 -30.85 -34.54 58.05
C TRP A 10 -29.65 -35.14 58.83
N LEU A 11 -28.56 -35.45 58.07
CA LEU A 11 -27.20 -35.58 58.62
C LEU A 11 -26.38 -34.46 58.05
N ALA A 12 -25.97 -33.56 58.92
CA ALA A 12 -25.04 -32.50 58.64
C ALA A 12 -23.61 -33.10 58.48
N LEU A 13 -23.02 -32.91 57.32
CA LEU A 13 -21.59 -33.10 57.14
C LEU A 13 -20.94 -31.73 56.89
N ILE A 14 -20.17 -31.31 57.85
CA ILE A 14 -19.25 -30.18 57.76
C ILE A 14 -18.07 -30.70 56.91
N ALA A 15 -17.96 -30.25 55.66
CA ALA A 15 -16.76 -30.45 54.85
C ALA A 15 -15.95 -29.16 54.85
N ALA A 16 -14.74 -29.23 55.40
CA ALA A 16 -13.77 -28.17 55.41
C ALA A 16 -13.35 -27.81 53.98
N ALA A 17 -13.62 -26.58 53.57
CA ALA A 17 -13.11 -26.01 52.33
C ALA A 17 -11.63 -25.68 52.49
N THR A 18 -10.74 -26.56 52.09
CA THR A 18 -9.36 -26.23 51.80
C THR A 18 -9.29 -25.50 50.50
N ALA A 19 -9.07 -24.20 50.56
CA ALA A 19 -8.79 -23.38 49.39
C ALA A 19 -7.43 -23.82 48.79
N LEU A 20 -7.47 -24.63 47.77
CA LEU A 20 -6.32 -24.90 46.92
C LEU A 20 -6.25 -23.73 45.90
N GLY A 21 -5.43 -22.74 46.20
CA GLY A 21 -5.02 -21.74 45.24
C GLY A 21 -4.21 -22.39 44.16
N ALA A 22 -4.85 -22.76 43.06
CA ALA A 22 -4.16 -23.09 41.82
C ALA A 22 -3.56 -21.78 41.27
N ALA A 23 -2.33 -21.48 41.65
CA ALA A 23 -1.47 -20.58 40.90
C ALA A 23 -1.33 -21.19 39.51
N LEU A 24 -1.99 -20.61 38.50
CA LEU A 24 -1.70 -20.85 37.11
C LEU A 24 -0.22 -20.48 36.93
N ALA A 25 0.65 -21.50 36.93
CA ALA A 25 2.00 -21.36 36.43
C ALA A 25 1.88 -20.95 34.95
N ARG A 26 2.07 -19.64 34.69
CA ARG A 26 2.34 -19.18 33.33
C ARG A 26 3.53 -19.99 32.85
N ALA A 27 3.36 -20.73 31.77
CA ALA A 27 4.46 -21.37 31.07
C ALA A 27 5.51 -20.28 30.81
N SER A 28 6.67 -20.41 31.45
CA SER A 28 7.83 -19.52 31.32
C SER A 28 8.59 -19.83 30.04
N GLY A 29 7.89 -19.82 28.89
CA GLY A 29 8.54 -19.86 27.60
C GLY A 29 8.90 -18.44 27.17
N THR A 30 10.03 -18.27 26.51
CA THR A 30 10.36 -17.02 25.81
C THR A 30 9.23 -16.70 24.84
N PRO A 31 8.67 -15.45 24.82
CA PRO A 31 7.67 -15.08 23.83
C PRO A 31 8.23 -15.28 22.42
N ALA A 32 7.40 -15.80 21.52
CA ALA A 32 7.77 -16.03 20.13
C ALA A 32 6.91 -15.17 19.20
N VAL A 33 7.51 -14.71 18.09
CA VAL A 33 6.85 -13.94 17.03
C VAL A 33 7.44 -14.39 15.68
N ALA A 34 6.66 -14.33 14.60
CA ALA A 34 7.19 -14.59 13.26
C ALA A 34 8.01 -13.37 12.76
N GLN A 35 8.99 -13.63 11.91
CA GLN A 35 9.71 -12.59 11.18
C GLN A 35 8.70 -11.71 10.43
N TRP A 36 8.89 -10.39 10.47
CA TRP A 36 8.01 -9.33 9.93
C TRP A 36 6.61 -9.24 10.57
N ASP A 37 6.33 -10.03 11.61
CA ASP A 37 5.12 -9.84 12.39
C ASP A 37 5.37 -8.94 13.61
N LEU A 38 4.30 -8.52 14.28
CA LEU A 38 4.34 -7.54 15.33
C LEU A 38 4.58 -8.17 16.70
N PHE A 39 5.70 -7.86 17.33
CA PHE A 39 5.91 -8.08 18.77
C PHE A 39 5.49 -6.84 19.55
N GLU A 40 4.69 -7.00 20.61
CA GLU A 40 4.29 -5.91 21.49
C GLU A 40 4.68 -6.17 22.93
N LEU A 41 5.37 -5.21 23.54
CA LEU A 41 5.68 -5.16 24.96
C LEU A 41 4.75 -4.16 25.64
N THR A 42 3.97 -4.62 26.64
CA THR A 42 3.07 -3.78 27.45
C THR A 42 3.66 -3.57 28.83
N LEU A 43 3.75 -2.31 29.26
CA LEU A 43 4.35 -1.89 30.52
C LEU A 43 3.39 -1.00 31.31
N PRO A 44 3.21 -1.24 32.63
CA PRO A 44 2.52 -0.29 33.50
C PRO A 44 3.47 0.87 33.87
N GLY A 45 2.93 2.09 33.90
CA GLY A 45 3.71 3.28 34.20
C GLY A 45 2.88 4.46 34.72
N PRO A 46 3.47 5.66 34.84
CA PRO A 46 2.79 6.84 35.35
C PRO A 46 1.54 7.20 34.53
N ALA A 47 0.44 7.56 35.24
CA ALA A 47 -0.79 8.06 34.62
C ALA A 47 -1.10 9.52 35.02
N ALA A 48 -0.38 10.07 36.00
CA ALA A 48 -0.56 11.45 36.44
C ALA A 48 0.13 12.46 35.50
N GLY A 49 -0.36 13.69 35.49
CA GLY A 49 0.17 14.74 34.63
C GLY A 49 -0.30 14.59 33.17
N ASN A 50 0.62 14.77 32.23
CA ASN A 50 0.37 14.51 30.81
C ASN A 50 1.37 13.49 30.23
N PRO A 51 1.12 12.18 30.40
CA PRO A 51 2.05 11.15 29.96
C PRO A 51 2.41 11.19 28.46
N PHE A 52 1.56 11.75 27.60
CA PHE A 52 1.86 11.93 26.18
C PHE A 52 3.01 12.91 25.90
N VAL A 53 3.31 13.79 26.87
CA VAL A 53 4.36 14.82 26.76
C VAL A 53 5.47 14.59 27.76
N ASP A 54 5.11 14.21 29.01
CA ASP A 54 6.02 14.18 30.14
C ASP A 54 6.90 12.93 30.17
N VAL A 55 6.43 11.82 29.52
CA VAL A 55 7.11 10.52 29.56
C VAL A 55 7.70 10.15 28.22
N GLN A 56 8.98 9.89 28.21
CA GLN A 56 9.71 9.34 27.08
C GLN A 56 9.94 7.85 27.32
N LEU A 57 9.71 7.03 26.30
CA LEU A 57 9.92 5.59 26.32
C LEU A 57 10.50 5.13 25.00
N SER A 58 11.52 4.27 25.06
CA SER A 58 12.08 3.59 23.91
C SER A 58 12.58 2.21 24.30
N ALA A 59 12.91 1.37 23.34
CA ALA A 59 13.67 0.16 23.54
C ALA A 59 14.68 -0.05 22.43
N THR A 60 15.76 -0.71 22.78
CA THR A 60 16.76 -1.21 21.83
C THR A 60 16.63 -2.73 21.76
N PHE A 61 16.42 -3.25 20.56
CA PHE A 61 16.39 -4.67 20.26
C PHE A 61 17.71 -5.06 19.58
N THR A 62 18.32 -6.19 20.01
CA THR A 62 19.61 -6.65 19.49
C THR A 62 19.60 -8.14 19.16
N HIS A 63 20.12 -8.48 17.98
CA HIS A 63 20.37 -9.85 17.54
C HIS A 63 21.73 -9.91 16.84
N GLY A 64 22.69 -10.65 17.38
CA GLY A 64 24.06 -10.62 16.85
C GLY A 64 24.63 -9.20 16.80
N ALA A 65 24.98 -8.75 15.61
CA ALA A 65 25.44 -7.37 15.34
C ALA A 65 24.28 -6.41 14.97
N ARG A 66 23.08 -6.92 14.72
CA ARG A 66 21.90 -6.14 14.36
C ARG A 66 21.34 -5.43 15.60
N THR A 67 21.06 -4.13 15.45
CA THR A 67 20.46 -3.31 16.52
C THR A 67 19.37 -2.47 15.93
N VAL A 68 18.18 -2.49 16.56
CA VAL A 68 17.01 -1.70 16.17
C VAL A 68 16.52 -0.93 17.39
N ALA A 69 16.50 0.39 17.29
CA ALA A 69 15.91 1.27 18.32
C ALA A 69 14.50 1.64 17.90
N VAL A 70 13.54 1.49 18.81
CA VAL A 70 12.13 1.79 18.58
C VAL A 70 11.59 2.70 19.69
N ASN A 71 10.75 3.66 19.32
CA ASN A 71 10.04 4.50 20.26
C ASN A 71 8.81 3.77 20.81
N GLY A 72 8.57 3.90 22.11
CA GLY A 72 7.33 3.49 22.75
C GLY A 72 6.32 4.64 22.81
N PHE A 73 5.11 4.33 23.24
CA PHE A 73 4.03 5.30 23.35
C PHE A 73 3.14 5.02 24.56
N TYR A 74 2.48 6.08 25.03
CA TYR A 74 1.42 5.97 26.05
C TYR A 74 0.09 5.61 25.39
N ASP A 75 -0.57 4.55 25.87
CA ASP A 75 -1.84 4.04 25.35
C ASP A 75 -3.05 4.28 26.26
N GLY A 76 -2.92 5.19 27.22
CA GLY A 76 -3.96 5.50 28.20
C GLY A 76 -3.90 4.65 29.47
N ASP A 77 -4.60 5.10 30.51
CA ASP A 77 -4.81 4.37 31.78
C ASP A 77 -3.54 3.78 32.40
N GLY A 78 -2.40 4.53 32.35
CA GLY A 78 -1.12 4.07 32.85
C GLY A 78 -0.47 2.96 32.03
N THR A 79 -0.95 2.70 30.83
CA THR A 79 -0.41 1.68 29.93
C THR A 79 0.53 2.29 28.91
N TYR A 80 1.72 1.71 28.78
CA TYR A 80 2.72 2.05 27.78
C TYR A 80 3.00 0.84 26.91
N ARG A 81 3.26 1.09 25.62
CA ARG A 81 3.56 0.03 24.66
C ARG A 81 4.82 0.32 23.88
N ILE A 82 5.53 -0.75 23.53
CA ILE A 82 6.63 -0.76 22.57
C ILE A 82 6.31 -1.82 21.55
N ARG A 83 6.40 -1.48 20.26
CA ARG A 83 6.16 -2.39 19.16
C ARG A 83 7.42 -2.60 18.34
N PHE A 84 7.68 -3.84 18.00
CA PHE A 84 8.86 -4.23 17.26
C PHE A 84 8.47 -5.21 16.14
N MET A 85 8.99 -4.98 14.95
CA MET A 85 8.90 -5.88 13.81
C MET A 85 10.30 -6.47 13.54
N PRO A 86 10.56 -7.72 13.91
CA PRO A 86 11.85 -8.34 13.67
C PRO A 86 12.05 -8.62 12.18
N ASP A 87 13.24 -8.35 11.67
CA ASP A 87 13.64 -8.58 10.28
C ASP A 87 14.61 -9.76 10.09
N GLU A 88 15.01 -10.42 11.17
CA GLU A 88 15.86 -11.60 11.16
C GLU A 88 15.34 -12.66 12.17
N THR A 89 15.43 -13.93 11.82
CA THR A 89 15.05 -15.04 12.70
C THR A 89 16.08 -15.29 13.80
N GLY A 90 15.61 -15.81 14.95
CA GLY A 90 16.47 -16.14 16.10
C GLY A 90 16.12 -15.34 17.34
N ALA A 91 16.98 -15.41 18.36
CA ALA A 91 16.72 -14.79 19.66
C ALA A 91 17.13 -13.31 19.65
N TRP A 92 16.17 -12.42 19.83
CA TRP A 92 16.36 -10.99 20.02
C TRP A 92 16.27 -10.61 21.49
N ARG A 93 17.21 -9.82 21.98
CA ARG A 93 17.20 -9.24 23.32
C ARG A 93 16.77 -7.80 23.27
N TYR A 94 16.01 -7.35 24.28
CA TYR A 94 15.66 -5.94 24.38
C TYR A 94 16.00 -5.34 25.75
N ALA A 95 16.22 -4.04 25.74
CA ALA A 95 16.34 -3.22 26.94
C ALA A 95 15.59 -1.90 26.72
N THR A 96 14.75 -1.50 27.70
CA THR A 96 14.02 -0.25 27.65
C THR A 96 14.78 0.91 28.27
N ALA A 97 14.57 2.11 27.71
CA ALA A 97 15.02 3.38 28.25
C ALA A 97 13.83 4.32 28.45
N SER A 98 13.82 5.05 29.58
CA SER A 98 12.75 6.01 29.89
C SER A 98 13.25 7.02 30.92
N ASN A 99 12.66 8.24 30.93
CA ASN A 99 12.78 9.18 32.01
C ASN A 99 11.90 8.84 33.24
N ALA A 100 10.98 7.87 33.09
CA ALA A 100 10.18 7.31 34.18
C ALA A 100 10.83 6.02 34.71
N PRO A 101 11.26 5.95 36.00
CA PRO A 101 11.97 4.79 36.56
C PRO A 101 11.18 3.48 36.44
N ALA A 102 9.85 3.53 36.47
CA ALA A 102 9.00 2.35 36.33
C ALA A 102 9.12 1.68 34.96
N LEU A 103 9.54 2.41 33.93
CA LEU A 103 9.62 1.96 32.53
C LEU A 103 11.07 1.71 32.09
N ALA A 104 12.06 2.28 32.78
CA ALA A 104 13.46 2.17 32.43
C ALA A 104 14.07 0.81 32.83
N GLY A 105 15.05 0.34 32.04
CA GLY A 105 15.87 -0.84 32.36
C GLY A 105 15.09 -2.17 32.35
N ARG A 106 13.94 -2.25 31.71
CA ARG A 106 13.22 -3.50 31.50
C ARG A 106 13.90 -4.28 30.40
N THR A 107 14.27 -5.53 30.67
CA THR A 107 14.96 -6.40 29.71
C THR A 107 14.18 -7.68 29.49
N GLY A 108 14.40 -8.30 28.33
CA GLY A 108 13.83 -9.59 27.99
C GLY A 108 14.37 -10.12 26.67
N THR A 109 13.81 -11.23 26.25
CA THR A 109 14.17 -11.91 25.00
C THR A 109 12.87 -12.27 24.26
N VAL A 110 12.89 -12.21 22.94
CA VAL A 110 11.84 -12.72 22.06
C VAL A 110 12.49 -13.64 21.02
N ASP A 111 11.91 -14.81 20.80
CA ASP A 111 12.37 -15.75 19.77
C ASP A 111 11.61 -15.48 18.47
N VAL A 112 12.36 -15.21 17.39
CA VAL A 112 11.79 -14.92 16.08
C VAL A 112 11.85 -16.16 15.21
N THR A 113 10.67 -16.65 14.82
CA THR A 113 10.51 -17.79 13.92
C THR A 113 10.51 -17.35 12.45
N PRO A 114 10.67 -18.26 11.48
CA PRO A 114 10.44 -17.93 10.08
C PRO A 114 9.07 -17.28 9.83
N PRO A 115 8.92 -16.48 8.75
CA PRO A 115 7.67 -15.82 8.43
C PRO A 115 6.54 -16.82 8.20
N GLY A 116 5.31 -16.38 8.44
CA GLY A 116 4.11 -17.15 8.14
C GLY A 116 3.90 -17.35 6.63
N PRO A 117 3.06 -18.30 6.23
CA PRO A 117 2.71 -18.46 4.81
C PRO A 117 2.14 -17.17 4.22
N GLY A 118 2.65 -16.75 3.06
CA GLY A 118 2.23 -15.51 2.39
C GLY A 118 2.73 -14.21 3.03
N ASP A 119 3.58 -14.30 4.05
CA ASP A 119 4.24 -13.14 4.63
C ASP A 119 5.61 -12.92 3.97
N HIS A 120 5.69 -11.88 3.15
CA HIS A 120 6.87 -11.50 2.36
C HIS A 120 7.61 -10.30 2.96
N GLY A 121 7.19 -9.85 4.14
CA GLY A 121 7.69 -8.63 4.77
C GLY A 121 7.19 -7.34 4.13
N PRO A 122 7.72 -6.19 4.54
CA PRO A 122 7.29 -4.89 4.02
C PRO A 122 7.75 -4.68 2.57
N VAL A 123 6.94 -3.93 1.80
CA VAL A 123 7.29 -3.54 0.43
C VAL A 123 8.42 -2.51 0.45
N ARG A 124 9.33 -2.62 -0.52
CA ARG A 124 10.51 -1.76 -0.70
C ARG A 124 10.62 -1.29 -2.15
N VAL A 125 11.35 -0.20 -2.35
CA VAL A 125 11.82 0.17 -3.70
C VAL A 125 12.81 -0.90 -4.16
N HIS A 126 12.60 -1.39 -5.38
CA HIS A 126 13.43 -2.39 -6.05
C HIS A 126 13.86 -1.87 -7.42
N ASP A 127 15.10 -2.16 -7.83
CA ASP A 127 15.67 -1.75 -9.13
C ASP A 127 15.33 -0.31 -9.55
N THR A 128 15.40 0.61 -8.60
CA THR A 128 15.19 2.06 -8.76
C THR A 128 13.74 2.46 -9.05
N TYR A 129 13.02 1.76 -9.93
CA TYR A 129 11.74 2.18 -10.48
C TYR A 129 10.57 1.28 -10.10
N HIS A 130 10.83 0.21 -9.37
CA HIS A 130 9.87 -0.84 -9.08
C HIS A 130 9.72 -1.08 -7.59
N PHE A 131 8.83 -2.00 -7.24
CA PHE A 131 8.60 -2.44 -5.88
C PHE A 131 8.75 -3.96 -5.78
N ALA A 132 9.31 -4.40 -4.65
CA ALA A 132 9.30 -5.80 -4.24
C ALA A 132 9.11 -5.87 -2.72
N TYR A 133 8.66 -7.01 -2.23
CA TYR A 133 8.66 -7.30 -0.80
C TYR A 133 10.09 -7.48 -0.28
N ALA A 134 10.25 -7.45 1.05
CA ALA A 134 11.56 -7.56 1.70
C ALA A 134 12.30 -8.88 1.40
N ASP A 135 11.59 -9.95 1.08
CA ASP A 135 12.16 -11.24 0.67
C ASP A 135 12.51 -11.32 -0.83
N GLY A 136 12.27 -10.26 -1.60
CA GLY A 136 12.50 -10.19 -3.04
C GLY A 136 11.32 -10.64 -3.91
N THR A 137 10.21 -11.07 -3.31
CA THR A 137 8.98 -11.38 -4.07
C THR A 137 8.48 -10.12 -4.77
N PRO A 138 8.19 -10.17 -6.10
CA PRO A 138 7.70 -9.00 -6.83
C PRO A 138 6.40 -8.45 -6.26
N TYR A 139 6.27 -7.13 -6.22
CA TYR A 139 5.05 -6.45 -5.83
C TYR A 139 4.50 -5.61 -6.98
N HIS A 140 3.47 -6.13 -7.65
CA HIS A 140 2.74 -5.41 -8.69
C HIS A 140 1.63 -4.58 -8.04
N GLU A 141 1.93 -3.32 -7.75
CA GLU A 141 0.99 -2.41 -7.10
C GLU A 141 -0.27 -2.23 -7.94
N LEU A 142 -1.42 -2.44 -7.32
CA LEU A 142 -2.74 -2.17 -7.84
C LEU A 142 -3.57 -1.55 -6.71
N GLY A 143 -3.50 -0.23 -6.58
CA GLY A 143 -4.11 0.50 -5.47
C GLY A 143 -5.55 0.91 -5.73
N THR A 144 -6.28 1.14 -4.63
CA THR A 144 -7.56 1.87 -4.63
C THR A 144 -7.57 2.91 -3.51
N THR A 145 -8.40 3.93 -3.67
CA THR A 145 -8.54 5.00 -2.68
C THR A 145 -9.92 4.96 -2.02
N CYS A 146 -9.91 4.98 -0.69
CA CYS A 146 -11.10 5.13 0.13
C CYS A 146 -10.77 5.99 1.35
N TYR A 147 -10.91 7.30 1.23
CA TYR A 147 -10.31 8.26 2.14
C TYR A 147 -10.75 8.14 3.59
N SER A 148 -12.07 8.11 3.85
CA SER A 148 -12.62 8.27 5.22
C SER A 148 -13.38 7.05 5.72
N TRP A 149 -13.15 5.86 5.16
CA TRP A 149 -13.91 4.66 5.52
C TRP A 149 -13.81 4.29 7.01
N ILE A 150 -12.66 4.53 7.65
CA ILE A 150 -12.46 4.26 9.09
C ILE A 150 -13.26 5.22 10.00
N HIS A 151 -13.79 6.30 9.45
CA HIS A 151 -14.58 7.29 10.16
C HIS A 151 -16.09 7.06 9.99
N ARG A 152 -16.49 5.96 9.37
CA ARG A 152 -17.88 5.60 9.08
C ARG A 152 -18.44 4.64 10.12
N PRO A 153 -19.78 4.42 10.15
CA PRO A 153 -20.37 3.41 11.01
C PRO A 153 -19.71 2.04 10.80
N GLU A 154 -19.57 1.27 11.88
CA GLU A 154 -18.89 -0.03 11.88
C GLU A 154 -19.39 -0.97 10.78
N ALA A 155 -20.71 -1.04 10.54
CA ALA A 155 -21.29 -1.88 9.49
C ALA A 155 -20.76 -1.58 8.09
N LEU A 156 -20.53 -0.29 7.77
CA LEU A 156 -19.98 0.13 6.47
C LEU A 156 -18.49 -0.17 6.38
N GLN A 157 -17.75 -0.05 7.48
CA GLN A 157 -16.34 -0.43 7.54
C GLN A 157 -16.16 -1.93 7.29
N GLU A 158 -16.98 -2.77 7.92
CA GLU A 158 -16.97 -4.22 7.71
C GLU A 158 -17.40 -4.61 6.28
N GLU A 159 -18.32 -3.87 5.67
CA GLU A 159 -18.67 -4.04 4.25
C GLU A 159 -17.48 -3.69 3.35
N THR A 160 -16.79 -2.60 3.63
CA THR A 160 -15.57 -2.20 2.90
C THR A 160 -14.50 -3.30 2.94
N LEU A 161 -14.25 -3.90 4.11
CA LEU A 161 -13.28 -5.01 4.23
C LEU A 161 -13.71 -6.24 3.40
N ARG A 162 -15.00 -6.59 3.41
CA ARG A 162 -15.51 -7.69 2.57
C ARG A 162 -15.35 -7.40 1.08
N THR A 163 -15.60 -6.16 0.67
CA THR A 163 -15.41 -5.72 -0.71
C THR A 163 -13.94 -5.78 -1.12
N LEU A 164 -13.04 -5.29 -0.26
CA LEU A 164 -11.59 -5.35 -0.49
C LEU A 164 -11.10 -6.79 -0.61
N ALA A 165 -11.54 -7.69 0.26
CA ALA A 165 -11.18 -9.12 0.21
C ALA A 165 -11.57 -9.80 -1.11
N ALA A 166 -12.63 -9.32 -1.77
CA ALA A 166 -13.12 -9.84 -3.06
C ALA A 166 -12.58 -9.07 -4.27
N SER A 167 -11.82 -7.99 -4.06
CA SER A 167 -11.32 -7.10 -5.09
C SER A 167 -9.91 -7.47 -5.56
N PRO A 168 -9.43 -6.93 -6.68
CA PRO A 168 -8.05 -7.14 -7.13
C PRO A 168 -7.03 -6.26 -6.42
N PHE A 169 -7.43 -5.35 -5.54
CA PHE A 169 -6.57 -4.33 -4.99
C PHE A 169 -5.67 -4.86 -3.88
N ASN A 170 -4.39 -4.49 -3.92
CA ASN A 170 -3.38 -4.85 -2.93
C ASN A 170 -2.77 -3.64 -2.22
N LYS A 171 -3.31 -2.43 -2.46
CA LYS A 171 -3.00 -1.20 -1.74
C LYS A 171 -4.28 -0.38 -1.53
N LEU A 172 -4.44 0.18 -0.32
CA LEU A 172 -5.54 1.10 0.01
C LEU A 172 -4.97 2.42 0.52
N ARG A 173 -5.33 3.54 -0.15
CA ARG A 173 -5.07 4.89 0.35
C ARG A 173 -6.19 5.34 1.26
N MET A 174 -5.86 5.78 2.48
CA MET A 174 -6.83 6.23 3.46
C MET A 174 -6.28 7.32 4.38
N CYS A 175 -7.14 8.21 4.85
CA CYS A 175 -6.78 9.34 5.70
C CYS A 175 -6.85 8.99 7.20
N VAL A 176 -5.85 9.47 7.96
CA VAL A 176 -5.89 9.40 9.43
C VAL A 176 -6.93 10.37 9.98
N PHE A 177 -6.95 11.60 9.51
CA PHE A 177 -7.92 12.60 9.97
C PHE A 177 -9.25 12.49 9.22
N PRO A 178 -10.38 12.78 9.90
CA PRO A 178 -11.68 12.82 9.25
C PRO A 178 -11.76 13.96 8.24
N GLN A 179 -12.50 13.74 7.16
CA GLN A 179 -12.77 14.76 6.14
C GLN A 179 -14.11 15.46 6.38
N GLY A 180 -14.18 16.75 6.04
CA GLY A 180 -15.41 17.52 5.91
C GLY A 180 -15.95 17.58 4.47
N HIS A 181 -15.15 17.15 3.48
CA HIS A 181 -15.43 17.27 2.04
C HIS A 181 -15.53 15.89 1.37
N ASN A 182 -16.32 15.80 0.27
CA ASN A 182 -16.52 14.56 -0.51
C ASN A 182 -17.08 13.36 0.26
N VAL A 183 -17.67 13.62 1.42
CA VAL A 183 -18.30 12.61 2.28
C VAL A 183 -19.63 13.16 2.77
N ARG A 184 -20.56 12.28 3.10
CA ARG A 184 -21.73 12.70 3.87
C ARG A 184 -21.26 13.26 5.19
N LEU A 185 -21.65 14.49 5.50
CA LEU A 185 -21.27 15.13 6.74
C LEU A 185 -21.90 14.38 7.92
N MET A 186 -21.14 13.48 8.49
CA MET A 186 -21.47 12.76 9.72
C MET A 186 -20.28 12.91 10.66
N PRO A 187 -20.51 13.34 11.93
CA PRO A 187 -19.43 13.36 12.89
C PRO A 187 -18.81 11.94 12.99
N PRO A 188 -17.49 11.82 12.92
CA PRO A 188 -16.85 10.53 13.14
C PRO A 188 -17.10 10.05 14.58
N PRO A 189 -17.16 8.73 14.82
CA PRO A 189 -17.41 8.19 16.16
C PRO A 189 -16.27 8.47 17.14
N LEU A 190 -15.07 8.69 16.62
CA LEU A 190 -13.85 8.95 17.38
C LEU A 190 -13.02 10.04 16.72
N PHE A 191 -12.35 10.86 17.54
CA PHE A 191 -11.40 11.87 17.08
C PHE A 191 -10.01 11.58 17.64
N PRO A 192 -8.92 12.01 16.97
CA PRO A 192 -7.55 11.67 17.31
C PRO A 192 -7.02 12.35 18.58
N PHE A 193 -7.62 13.47 18.99
CA PHE A 193 -7.20 14.23 20.18
C PHE A 193 -8.30 14.29 21.23
N ALA A 194 -7.91 14.52 22.48
CA ALA A 194 -8.82 14.86 23.55
C ALA A 194 -9.40 16.26 23.30
N GLY A 195 -10.64 16.48 23.72
CA GLY A 195 -11.30 17.77 23.54
C GLY A 195 -12.75 17.65 23.16
N THR A 196 -13.31 18.75 22.67
CA THR A 196 -14.72 18.85 22.26
C THR A 196 -14.83 19.27 20.80
N PRO A 197 -15.48 18.47 19.93
CA PRO A 197 -15.74 18.91 18.57
C PRO A 197 -16.54 20.24 18.54
N PRO A 198 -16.38 21.10 17.52
CA PRO A 198 -15.57 20.80 16.33
C PRO A 198 -14.09 21.17 16.43
N GLN A 199 -13.66 22.07 17.29
CA GLN A 199 -12.30 22.64 17.25
C GLN A 199 -11.66 22.90 18.63
N ASP A 200 -12.29 22.52 19.73
CA ASP A 200 -11.72 22.68 21.06
C ASP A 200 -10.88 21.45 21.43
N TRP A 201 -9.67 21.37 20.85
CA TRP A 201 -8.76 20.24 20.99
C TRP A 201 -7.58 20.53 21.90
N ASP A 202 -7.29 19.60 22.81
CA ASP A 202 -5.99 19.55 23.48
C ASP A 202 -4.99 18.75 22.63
N PHE A 203 -4.26 19.44 21.77
CA PHE A 203 -3.23 18.83 20.92
C PHE A 203 -2.04 18.25 21.69
N THR A 204 -2.03 18.33 23.02
CA THR A 204 -1.03 17.66 23.86
C THR A 204 -1.51 16.28 24.34
N ARG A 205 -2.77 15.93 24.11
CA ARG A 205 -3.38 14.67 24.57
C ARG A 205 -4.07 13.95 23.42
N PHE A 206 -3.55 12.78 23.09
CA PHE A 206 -4.18 11.92 22.10
C PHE A 206 -5.37 11.15 22.69
N ASN A 207 -6.25 10.66 21.81
CA ASN A 207 -7.32 9.74 22.16
C ASN A 207 -6.88 8.29 21.83
N PRO A 208 -6.48 7.47 22.81
CA PRO A 208 -6.02 6.11 22.54
C PRO A 208 -7.08 5.21 21.88
N ALA A 209 -8.37 5.47 22.14
CA ALA A 209 -9.45 4.69 21.53
C ALA A 209 -9.49 4.88 19.99
N PHE A 210 -9.26 6.11 19.52
CA PHE A 210 -9.14 6.40 18.08
C PHE A 210 -7.98 5.62 17.44
N PHE A 211 -6.81 5.68 18.06
CA PHE A 211 -5.61 5.02 17.50
C PHE A 211 -5.73 3.50 17.56
N ARG A 212 -6.30 2.92 18.60
CA ARG A 212 -6.58 1.47 18.66
C ARG A 212 -7.55 1.03 17.56
N HIS A 213 -8.55 1.85 17.23
CA HIS A 213 -9.44 1.60 16.11
C HIS A 213 -8.69 1.66 14.76
N LEU A 214 -7.87 2.70 14.54
CA LEU A 214 -7.02 2.80 13.34
C LEU A 214 -6.10 1.58 13.19
N GLU A 215 -5.43 1.17 14.28
CA GLU A 215 -4.55 -0.01 14.31
C GLU A 215 -5.28 -1.31 13.98
N GLN A 216 -6.51 -1.46 14.48
CA GLN A 216 -7.35 -2.60 14.12
C GLN A 216 -7.59 -2.66 12.61
N ARG A 217 -7.92 -1.54 11.97
CA ARG A 217 -8.17 -1.47 10.53
C ARG A 217 -6.89 -1.71 9.72
N VAL A 218 -5.76 -1.16 10.13
CA VAL A 218 -4.45 -1.44 9.52
C VAL A 218 -4.10 -2.93 9.62
N GLY A 219 -4.33 -3.55 10.78
CA GLY A 219 -4.12 -4.98 10.98
C GLY A 219 -5.02 -5.84 10.07
N GLN A 220 -6.29 -5.47 9.92
CA GLN A 220 -7.23 -6.17 9.05
C GLN A 220 -6.83 -6.06 7.56
N LEU A 221 -6.33 -4.89 7.11
CA LEU A 221 -5.77 -4.75 5.76
C LEU A 221 -4.54 -5.65 5.58
N ARG A 222 -3.62 -5.71 6.57
CA ARG A 222 -2.47 -6.61 6.56
C ARG A 222 -2.91 -8.07 6.40
N ASP A 223 -3.92 -8.49 7.15
CA ASP A 223 -4.42 -9.87 7.13
C ASP A 223 -5.11 -10.23 5.80
N LEU A 224 -5.53 -9.21 5.02
CA LEU A 224 -6.01 -9.35 3.64
C LEU A 224 -4.89 -9.27 2.60
N GLY A 225 -3.62 -9.05 2.99
CA GLY A 225 -2.51 -8.83 2.07
C GLY A 225 -2.57 -7.48 1.35
N ILE A 226 -3.14 -6.45 2.01
CA ILE A 226 -3.32 -5.11 1.45
C ILE A 226 -2.38 -4.14 2.16
N GLU A 227 -1.56 -3.45 1.37
CA GLU A 227 -0.71 -2.35 1.84
C GLU A 227 -1.59 -1.14 2.21
N CYS A 228 -1.29 -0.53 3.34
CA CYS A 228 -1.98 0.64 3.85
C CYS A 228 -1.17 1.90 3.52
N ASP A 229 -1.54 2.61 2.46
CA ASP A 229 -0.98 3.91 2.11
C ASP A 229 -1.69 4.99 2.95
N LEU A 230 -1.09 5.25 4.13
CA LEU A 230 -1.70 6.04 5.20
C LEU A 230 -1.42 7.53 5.01
N ILE A 231 -2.45 8.28 4.65
CA ILE A 231 -2.40 9.72 4.46
C ILE A 231 -2.44 10.43 5.82
N LEU A 232 -1.31 11.04 6.19
CA LEU A 232 -1.13 11.67 7.49
C LEU A 232 -1.80 13.03 7.61
N PHE A 233 -1.83 13.81 6.51
CA PHE A 233 -2.47 15.13 6.43
C PHE A 233 -3.28 15.28 5.14
N HIS A 234 -4.27 16.16 5.13
CA HIS A 234 -5.05 16.52 3.96
C HIS A 234 -5.72 17.90 4.12
N PRO A 235 -6.08 18.60 3.01
CA PRO A 235 -6.73 19.91 3.05
C PRO A 235 -8.25 19.87 3.24
N TYR A 236 -8.88 18.69 3.27
CA TYR A 236 -10.34 18.50 3.19
C TYR A 236 -11.07 18.64 4.52
N ASP A 237 -10.46 19.30 5.47
CA ASP A 237 -11.09 19.66 6.73
C ASP A 237 -12.15 20.76 6.53
N ASP A 238 -11.99 21.61 5.49
CA ASP A 238 -12.81 22.80 5.22
C ASP A 238 -12.96 23.72 6.44
N GLY A 239 -11.97 23.66 7.36
CA GLY A 239 -12.00 24.39 8.61
C GLY A 239 -12.95 23.83 9.68
N LEU A 240 -13.50 22.63 9.46
CA LEU A 240 -14.48 22.02 10.36
C LEU A 240 -13.83 21.50 11.65
N TRP A 241 -12.71 20.77 11.51
CA TRP A 241 -12.02 20.15 12.64
C TRP A 241 -10.73 20.87 13.06
N GLY A 242 -10.09 21.63 12.16
CA GLY A 242 -8.88 22.40 12.39
C GLY A 242 -7.58 21.58 12.33
N PHE A 243 -7.62 20.31 11.87
CA PHE A 243 -6.43 19.45 11.79
C PHE A 243 -5.50 19.85 10.65
N ASP A 244 -6.02 20.51 9.60
CA ASP A 244 -5.25 21.07 8.48
C ASP A 244 -4.34 22.24 8.89
N ARG A 245 -4.56 22.84 10.06
CA ARG A 245 -3.87 24.04 10.55
C ARG A 245 -3.32 23.90 11.97
N MET A 246 -3.07 22.68 12.43
CA MET A 246 -2.44 22.45 13.72
C MET A 246 -1.11 23.23 13.84
N PRO A 247 -0.74 23.71 15.04
CA PRO A 247 0.56 24.35 15.23
C PRO A 247 1.72 23.35 15.07
N ALA A 248 2.89 23.81 14.66
CA ALA A 248 4.05 22.97 14.36
C ALA A 248 4.43 21.96 15.47
N ALA A 249 4.34 22.39 16.73
CA ALA A 249 4.60 21.48 17.87
C ALA A 249 3.58 20.35 18.01
N ALA A 250 2.33 20.57 17.56
CA ALA A 250 1.29 19.54 17.52
C ALA A 250 1.52 18.58 16.35
N ASP A 251 1.88 19.11 15.17
CA ASP A 251 2.25 18.29 14.00
C ASP A 251 3.37 17.32 14.34
N ASP A 252 4.48 17.84 14.90
CA ASP A 252 5.66 17.04 15.24
C ASP A 252 5.35 15.95 16.27
N ARG A 253 4.53 16.29 17.28
CA ARG A 253 4.09 15.31 18.30
C ARG A 253 3.20 14.24 17.71
N TYR A 254 2.27 14.64 16.83
CA TYR A 254 1.37 13.71 16.13
C TYR A 254 2.16 12.73 15.27
N LEU A 255 3.10 13.22 14.46
CA LEU A 255 3.93 12.36 13.61
C LEU A 255 4.74 11.35 14.43
N ARG A 256 5.40 11.79 15.53
CA ARG A 256 6.16 10.89 16.41
C ARG A 256 5.26 9.83 17.05
N TYR A 257 4.08 10.24 17.49
CA TYR A 257 3.13 9.34 18.15
C TYR A 257 2.57 8.29 17.18
N ILE A 258 2.16 8.70 15.98
CA ILE A 258 1.59 7.75 15.00
C ILE A 258 2.65 6.79 14.47
N VAL A 259 3.89 7.26 14.24
CA VAL A 259 5.00 6.41 13.81
C VAL A 259 5.34 5.39 14.91
N ALA A 260 5.46 5.80 16.18
CA ALA A 260 5.70 4.88 17.29
C ALA A 260 4.63 3.79 17.41
N ARG A 261 3.37 4.11 17.04
CA ARG A 261 2.25 3.16 17.08
C ARG A 261 2.22 2.21 15.90
N LEU A 262 2.54 2.67 14.69
CA LEU A 262 2.25 1.94 13.44
C LEU A 262 3.47 1.45 12.68
N ALA A 263 4.67 1.94 12.95
CA ALA A 263 5.86 1.53 12.18
C ALA A 263 6.16 0.02 12.25
N ALA A 264 5.73 -0.68 13.30
CA ALA A 264 5.89 -2.13 13.41
C ALA A 264 4.86 -2.95 12.58
N TYR A 265 3.95 -2.31 11.86
CA TYR A 265 3.06 -2.98 10.90
C TYR A 265 3.74 -3.03 9.54
N ARG A 266 4.01 -4.21 9.00
CA ARG A 266 4.74 -4.39 7.74
C ARG A 266 4.06 -3.78 6.51
N ASN A 267 2.75 -3.59 6.56
CA ASN A 267 1.93 -3.10 5.46
C ASN A 267 1.69 -1.58 5.48
N ILE A 268 2.53 -0.80 6.15
CA ILE A 268 2.41 0.66 6.19
C ILE A 268 3.23 1.31 5.07
N TRP A 269 2.60 2.24 4.36
CA TRP A 269 3.26 3.27 3.55
C TRP A 269 2.89 4.63 4.12
N TRP A 270 3.85 5.53 4.22
CA TRP A 270 3.63 6.87 4.77
C TRP A 270 3.35 7.86 3.65
N SER A 271 2.11 8.25 3.43
CA SER A 271 1.74 9.38 2.59
C SER A 271 1.67 10.64 3.45
N LEU A 272 2.64 11.55 3.32
CA LEU A 272 2.73 12.72 4.22
C LEU A 272 1.50 13.61 4.10
N ALA A 273 1.00 13.80 2.88
CA ALA A 273 -0.28 14.45 2.66
C ALA A 273 -0.93 14.02 1.35
N ASN A 274 -2.25 14.10 1.29
CA ASN A 274 -2.98 14.23 0.04
C ASN A 274 -3.12 15.70 -0.32
N GLU A 275 -2.88 16.07 -1.61
CA GLU A 275 -2.96 17.44 -2.12
C GLU A 275 -2.28 18.49 -1.21
N PHE A 276 -1.02 18.20 -0.86
CA PHE A 276 -0.23 18.98 0.10
C PHE A 276 -0.22 20.48 -0.20
N ASP A 277 -0.23 20.85 -1.47
CA ASP A 277 -0.14 22.22 -1.97
C ASP A 277 -1.46 23.02 -1.77
N PHE A 278 -2.56 22.35 -1.41
CA PHE A 278 -3.80 23.01 -0.99
C PHE A 278 -3.84 23.28 0.52
N MET A 279 -2.93 22.70 1.32
CA MET A 279 -2.81 22.96 2.76
C MET A 279 -2.09 24.30 3.02
N ARG A 280 -2.82 25.40 2.93
CA ARG A 280 -2.28 26.78 2.99
C ARG A 280 -1.59 27.15 4.29
N ALA A 281 -1.83 26.42 5.38
CA ALA A 281 -1.20 26.62 6.67
C ALA A 281 0.18 25.94 6.79
N LYS A 282 0.60 25.17 5.78
CA LYS A 282 1.87 24.45 5.74
C LYS A 282 2.74 24.94 4.58
N THR A 283 4.03 24.97 4.80
CA THR A 283 5.06 25.38 3.83
C THR A 283 5.87 24.17 3.36
N ASP A 284 6.66 24.32 2.28
CA ASP A 284 7.56 23.26 1.82
C ASP A 284 8.57 22.86 2.92
N ALA A 285 9.03 23.80 3.74
CA ALA A 285 9.91 23.50 4.87
C ALA A 285 9.21 22.67 5.97
N ASP A 286 7.89 22.80 6.13
CA ASP A 286 7.13 21.94 7.03
C ASP A 286 7.07 20.51 6.48
N TRP A 287 6.83 20.34 5.18
CA TRP A 287 6.83 19.02 4.54
C TRP A 287 8.19 18.35 4.61
N ASP A 288 9.28 19.08 4.36
CA ASP A 288 10.65 18.57 4.53
C ASP A 288 10.89 18.08 5.95
N ARG A 289 10.48 18.87 6.95
CA ARG A 289 10.58 18.50 8.38
C ARG A 289 9.76 17.25 8.70
N PHE A 290 8.53 17.15 8.20
CA PHE A 290 7.65 16.00 8.43
C PHE A 290 8.23 14.70 7.85
N PHE A 291 8.76 14.76 6.64
CA PHE A 291 9.48 13.62 6.06
C PHE A 291 10.65 13.18 6.92
N GLN A 292 11.44 14.15 7.40
CA GLN A 292 12.62 13.86 8.23
C GLN A 292 12.22 13.26 9.58
N ILE A 293 11.14 13.73 10.20
CA ILE A 293 10.60 13.12 11.44
C ILE A 293 10.21 11.66 11.17
N VAL A 294 9.40 11.40 10.14
CA VAL A 294 8.95 10.05 9.81
C VAL A 294 10.15 9.15 9.47
N GLN A 295 11.11 9.64 8.67
CA GLN A 295 12.31 8.88 8.32
C GLN A 295 13.18 8.53 9.53
N HIS A 296 13.30 9.45 10.48
CA HIS A 296 14.11 9.26 11.69
C HIS A 296 13.45 8.30 12.67
N ASP A 297 12.14 8.41 12.85
CA ASP A 297 11.41 7.69 13.91
C ASP A 297 10.88 6.32 13.43
N ASP A 298 10.87 6.06 12.11
CA ASP A 298 10.57 4.75 11.52
C ASP A 298 11.85 3.93 11.29
N PRO A 299 12.19 2.99 12.19
CA PRO A 299 13.42 2.22 12.10
C PRO A 299 13.39 1.15 10.99
N TYR A 300 12.24 0.93 10.38
CA TYR A 300 12.02 -0.10 9.36
C TYR A 300 12.14 0.46 7.95
N GLY A 301 12.14 1.78 7.77
CA GLY A 301 12.33 2.44 6.48
C GLY A 301 11.18 2.19 5.50
N HIS A 302 9.93 2.21 5.96
CA HIS A 302 8.77 2.08 5.09
C HIS A 302 8.75 3.13 3.99
N LEU A 303 7.97 2.86 2.94
CA LEU A 303 7.81 3.76 1.81
C LEU A 303 7.22 5.11 2.25
N ARG A 304 7.71 6.19 1.65
CA ARG A 304 7.34 7.58 1.98
C ARG A 304 7.10 8.38 0.72
N SER A 305 5.93 9.00 0.64
CA SER A 305 5.53 9.87 -0.48
C SER A 305 4.76 11.10 0.00
N ILE A 306 4.45 11.98 -0.94
CA ILE A 306 3.51 13.07 -0.75
C ILE A 306 2.76 13.31 -2.06
N HIS A 307 1.45 13.51 -1.99
CA HIS A 307 0.59 13.63 -3.15
C HIS A 307 0.23 15.09 -3.42
N ASN A 308 0.36 15.51 -4.69
CA ASN A 308 0.06 16.87 -5.11
C ASN A 308 -1.41 17.05 -5.55
N GLY A 309 -1.93 18.27 -5.43
CA GLY A 309 -3.14 18.70 -6.13
C GLY A 309 -2.80 19.30 -7.51
N ALA A 310 -2.11 20.42 -7.51
CA ALA A 310 -1.72 21.13 -8.73
C ALA A 310 -0.21 21.25 -8.91
N ARG A 311 0.54 21.40 -7.83
CA ARG A 311 1.98 21.64 -7.83
C ARG A 311 2.75 20.42 -7.35
N LEU A 312 3.62 19.86 -8.18
CA LEU A 312 4.48 18.74 -7.82
C LEU A 312 5.44 19.12 -6.69
N TYR A 313 5.63 18.21 -5.74
CA TYR A 313 6.70 18.28 -4.77
C TYR A 313 8.06 17.90 -5.40
N ASN A 314 9.16 18.28 -4.78
CA ASN A 314 10.47 17.83 -5.25
C ASN A 314 10.73 16.37 -4.85
N ASN A 315 10.27 15.46 -5.68
CA ASN A 315 10.43 14.01 -5.43
C ASN A 315 11.89 13.52 -5.57
N SER A 316 12.86 14.37 -5.98
CA SER A 316 14.28 13.99 -5.98
C SER A 316 14.89 13.95 -4.58
N LEU A 317 14.22 14.52 -3.57
CA LEU A 317 14.74 14.61 -2.20
C LEU A 317 14.96 13.22 -1.59
N PRO A 318 16.03 13.02 -0.79
CA PRO A 318 16.45 11.68 -0.33
C PRO A 318 15.48 11.01 0.63
N TRP A 319 14.62 11.78 1.28
CA TRP A 319 13.60 11.25 2.17
C TRP A 319 12.33 10.76 1.47
N VAL A 320 12.11 11.11 0.20
CA VAL A 320 11.03 10.58 -0.64
C VAL A 320 11.47 9.25 -1.24
N THR A 321 10.67 8.21 -1.13
CA THR A 321 10.99 6.89 -1.68
C THR A 321 10.38 6.65 -3.06
N HIS A 322 9.19 7.21 -3.31
CA HIS A 322 8.47 7.12 -4.58
C HIS A 322 7.65 8.38 -4.82
N ALA A 323 7.40 8.71 -6.06
CA ALA A 323 6.56 9.84 -6.43
C ALA A 323 5.08 9.41 -6.46
N SER A 324 4.25 10.08 -5.67
CA SER A 324 2.79 9.97 -5.71
C SER A 324 2.23 11.18 -6.46
N ILE A 325 1.48 10.94 -7.54
CA ILE A 325 1.10 12.01 -8.47
C ILE A 325 -0.40 12.01 -8.74
N GLN A 326 -0.98 13.22 -8.73
CA GLN A 326 -2.27 13.52 -9.33
C GLN A 326 -2.04 14.28 -10.64
N ASN A 327 -2.41 13.70 -11.76
CA ASN A 327 -2.25 14.40 -13.03
C ASN A 327 -3.26 13.96 -14.12
N GLY A 328 -4.42 13.47 -13.73
CA GLY A 328 -5.53 13.19 -14.65
C GLY A 328 -5.11 12.44 -15.90
N ALA A 329 -5.19 13.10 -17.06
CA ALA A 329 -4.87 12.50 -18.35
C ALA A 329 -3.36 12.37 -18.65
N ALA A 330 -2.46 12.85 -17.81
CA ALA A 330 -1.03 12.77 -18.09
C ALA A 330 -0.49 11.33 -18.10
N VAL A 331 -1.16 10.40 -17.43
CA VAL A 331 -0.86 8.97 -17.50
C VAL A 331 -1.00 8.39 -18.92
N GLU A 332 -1.77 9.04 -19.77
CA GLU A 332 -1.97 8.63 -21.18
C GLU A 332 -0.80 9.06 -22.10
N ASP A 333 0.15 9.84 -21.57
CA ASP A 333 1.35 10.28 -22.27
C ASP A 333 2.57 9.52 -21.72
N PRO A 334 3.06 8.45 -22.41
CA PRO A 334 4.19 7.66 -21.94
C PRO A 334 5.47 8.48 -21.82
N GLY A 335 5.65 9.52 -22.63
CA GLY A 335 6.80 10.43 -22.53
C GLY A 335 6.86 11.19 -21.20
N ARG A 336 5.71 11.46 -20.57
CA ARG A 336 5.68 12.04 -19.22
C ARG A 336 6.07 11.05 -18.14
N ALA A 337 5.60 9.82 -18.23
CA ALA A 337 6.00 8.77 -17.28
C ALA A 337 7.53 8.58 -17.31
N GLU A 338 8.12 8.52 -18.48
CA GLU A 338 9.56 8.42 -18.66
C GLU A 338 10.30 9.65 -18.13
N LEU A 339 9.79 10.86 -18.41
CA LEU A 339 10.36 12.09 -17.88
C LEU A 339 10.39 12.08 -16.33
N TYR A 340 9.31 11.67 -15.68
CA TYR A 340 9.26 11.60 -14.23
C TYR A 340 10.23 10.55 -13.67
N ARG A 341 10.28 9.37 -14.27
CA ARG A 341 11.25 8.32 -13.92
C ARG A 341 12.70 8.84 -14.08
N ASP A 342 12.99 9.48 -15.19
CA ASP A 342 14.33 9.99 -15.50
C ASP A 342 14.77 11.15 -14.61
N VAL A 343 13.87 12.04 -14.21
CA VAL A 343 14.18 13.17 -13.35
C VAL A 343 14.33 12.76 -11.90
N TRP A 344 13.46 11.88 -11.41
CA TRP A 344 13.44 11.57 -9.98
C TRP A 344 14.22 10.30 -9.61
N HIS A 345 14.47 9.39 -10.55
CA HIS A 345 15.08 8.07 -10.29
C HIS A 345 14.38 7.30 -9.18
N LYS A 346 13.06 7.18 -9.28
CA LYS A 346 12.19 6.55 -8.28
C LYS A 346 10.98 5.92 -8.96
N PRO A 347 10.30 4.97 -8.30
CA PRO A 347 9.00 4.54 -8.75
C PRO A 347 8.03 5.71 -8.84
N VAL A 348 7.16 5.70 -9.84
CA VAL A 348 6.11 6.69 -10.05
C VAL A 348 4.76 6.00 -9.91
N VAL A 349 3.95 6.48 -8.99
CA VAL A 349 2.57 6.03 -8.78
C VAL A 349 1.63 7.19 -9.12
N TYR A 350 0.81 7.01 -10.14
CA TYR A 350 -0.29 7.91 -10.46
C TYR A 350 -1.48 7.55 -9.55
N ASP A 351 -1.45 7.96 -8.31
CA ASP A 351 -2.48 7.61 -7.32
C ASP A 351 -3.85 8.17 -7.66
N GLU A 352 -3.91 9.24 -8.47
CA GLU A 352 -5.15 9.82 -8.95
C GLU A 352 -5.09 10.15 -10.44
N VAL A 353 -5.84 9.41 -11.23
CA VAL A 353 -5.96 9.56 -12.69
C VAL A 353 -7.38 9.91 -13.14
N LYS A 354 -8.19 10.53 -12.29
CA LYS A 354 -9.64 10.53 -12.30
C LYS A 354 -10.23 9.14 -12.00
N TYR A 355 -11.52 9.08 -11.82
CA TYR A 355 -12.21 7.90 -11.33
C TYR A 355 -13.39 7.51 -12.21
N GLU A 356 -13.70 6.22 -12.25
CA GLU A 356 -14.92 5.70 -12.85
C GLU A 356 -16.14 6.21 -12.09
N GLY A 357 -17.19 6.61 -12.81
CA GLY A 357 -18.42 7.07 -12.19
C GLY A 357 -19.54 7.34 -13.16
N SER A 358 -20.62 7.91 -12.62
CA SER A 358 -21.77 8.28 -13.42
C SER A 358 -21.46 9.53 -14.26
N PRO A 359 -22.12 9.70 -15.43
CA PRO A 359 -21.98 10.92 -16.26
C PRO A 359 -22.29 12.22 -15.51
N ASP A 360 -23.13 12.15 -14.48
CA ASP A 360 -23.51 13.27 -13.61
C ASP A 360 -22.58 13.46 -12.40
N ALA A 361 -21.55 12.63 -12.28
CA ALA A 361 -20.58 12.73 -11.19
C ALA A 361 -19.76 14.03 -11.31
N PRO A 362 -19.15 14.52 -10.22
CA PRO A 362 -18.21 15.63 -10.30
C PRO A 362 -17.12 15.36 -11.34
N ARG A 363 -16.58 16.41 -11.96
CA ARG A 363 -15.59 16.32 -13.07
C ARG A 363 -14.44 15.35 -12.84
N TRP A 364 -14.09 15.06 -11.58
CA TRP A 364 -13.04 14.11 -11.24
C TRP A 364 -13.51 12.65 -11.27
N GLY A 365 -14.79 12.39 -11.11
CA GLY A 365 -15.43 11.08 -11.09
C GLY A 365 -16.29 10.77 -12.33
N ASP A 366 -15.92 11.29 -13.51
CA ASP A 366 -16.73 11.22 -14.74
C ASP A 366 -16.15 10.29 -15.82
N LEU A 367 -15.16 9.45 -15.49
CA LEU A 367 -14.62 8.49 -16.44
C LEU A 367 -15.59 7.32 -16.65
N THR A 368 -15.64 6.84 -17.88
CA THR A 368 -16.19 5.53 -18.17
C THR A 368 -15.21 4.43 -17.73
N ALA A 369 -15.71 3.23 -17.45
CA ALA A 369 -14.86 2.10 -17.10
C ALA A 369 -13.80 1.77 -18.17
N PRO A 370 -14.10 1.76 -19.49
CA PRO A 370 -13.06 1.58 -20.51
C PRO A 370 -11.94 2.62 -20.47
N GLU A 371 -12.28 3.89 -20.16
CA GLU A 371 -11.28 4.97 -20.04
C GLU A 371 -10.40 4.80 -18.80
N LEU A 372 -10.95 4.38 -17.67
CA LEU A 372 -10.15 4.10 -16.49
C LEU A 372 -9.21 2.90 -16.73
N VAL A 373 -9.71 1.81 -17.31
CA VAL A 373 -8.90 0.64 -17.68
C VAL A 373 -7.80 1.03 -18.69
N HIS A 374 -8.12 1.91 -19.65
CA HIS A 374 -7.14 2.46 -20.57
C HIS A 374 -5.98 3.16 -19.86
N ARG A 375 -6.26 4.00 -18.86
CA ARG A 375 -5.23 4.70 -18.09
C ARG A 375 -4.34 3.74 -17.32
N PHE A 376 -4.91 2.66 -16.78
CA PHE A 376 -4.11 1.61 -16.14
C PHE A 376 -3.14 0.93 -17.12
N TRP A 377 -3.61 0.59 -18.32
CA TRP A 377 -2.74 -0.01 -19.34
C TRP A 377 -1.65 0.96 -19.81
N CYS A 378 -1.97 2.24 -20.04
CA CYS A 378 -0.98 3.26 -20.39
C CYS A 378 0.11 3.38 -19.33
N GLY A 379 -0.27 3.56 -18.06
CA GLY A 379 0.70 3.67 -16.98
C GLY A 379 1.55 2.41 -16.81
N THR A 380 0.94 1.23 -16.93
CA THR A 380 1.63 -0.06 -16.81
C THR A 380 2.70 -0.23 -17.88
N VAL A 381 2.37 -0.03 -19.16
CA VAL A 381 3.36 -0.19 -20.24
C VAL A 381 4.43 0.91 -20.25
N ALA A 382 4.15 2.04 -19.62
CA ALA A 382 5.11 3.11 -19.38
C ALA A 382 6.00 2.87 -18.14
N GLY A 383 5.90 1.72 -17.49
CA GLY A 383 6.72 1.35 -16.32
C GLY A 383 6.37 2.15 -15.06
N THR A 384 5.11 2.50 -14.89
CA THR A 384 4.56 3.20 -13.72
C THR A 384 3.41 2.43 -13.11
N TYR A 385 2.88 2.92 -11.99
CA TYR A 385 1.75 2.33 -11.26
C TYR A 385 0.56 3.28 -11.28
N VAL A 386 -0.65 2.75 -11.17
CA VAL A 386 -1.89 3.56 -11.30
C VAL A 386 -2.89 3.19 -10.21
N GLY A 387 -3.43 4.21 -9.54
CA GLY A 387 -4.43 4.09 -8.50
C GLY A 387 -5.86 4.16 -9.04
N HIS A 388 -6.71 3.31 -8.47
CA HIS A 388 -8.14 3.24 -8.73
C HIS A 388 -8.94 4.03 -7.68
N SER A 389 -10.09 4.53 -8.07
CA SER A 389 -11.27 4.72 -7.21
C SER A 389 -12.52 4.85 -8.09
N GLU A 390 -13.69 4.97 -7.45
CA GLU A 390 -14.95 5.17 -8.17
C GLU A 390 -15.88 6.15 -7.47
N PHE A 391 -16.77 6.76 -8.26
CA PHE A 391 -17.69 7.81 -7.83
C PHE A 391 -19.17 7.43 -8.01
N PHE A 392 -19.51 6.17 -7.74
CA PHE A 392 -20.90 5.72 -7.73
C PHE A 392 -21.46 5.75 -6.31
N THR A 393 -22.68 6.24 -6.17
CA THR A 393 -23.42 6.20 -4.89
C THR A 393 -24.04 4.83 -4.66
N ASP A 394 -23.93 4.28 -3.45
CA ASP A 394 -24.67 3.10 -3.02
C ASP A 394 -26.15 3.45 -2.68
N GLN A 395 -26.94 2.44 -2.25
CA GLN A 395 -28.35 2.65 -1.86
C GLN A 395 -28.50 3.58 -0.65
N ALA A 396 -27.50 3.67 0.21
CA ALA A 396 -27.47 4.57 1.36
C ALA A 396 -26.84 5.93 1.04
N GLY A 397 -26.37 6.14 -0.22
CA GLY A 397 -25.72 7.35 -0.69
C GLY A 397 -24.23 7.41 -0.38
N ALA A 398 -23.58 6.30 0.04
CA ALA A 398 -22.14 6.25 0.22
C ALA A 398 -21.42 6.16 -1.13
N VAL A 399 -20.27 6.82 -1.21
CA VAL A 399 -19.38 6.82 -2.38
C VAL A 399 -18.08 6.14 -2.00
N TRP A 400 -17.62 5.15 -2.76
CA TRP A 400 -16.41 4.38 -2.48
C TRP A 400 -15.21 5.28 -2.17
N LEU A 401 -14.92 6.27 -3.01
CA LEU A 401 -13.79 7.19 -2.84
C LEU A 401 -13.72 7.80 -1.43
N GLY A 402 -14.86 8.19 -0.88
CA GLY A 402 -14.92 8.87 0.41
C GLY A 402 -15.22 7.96 1.58
N GLU A 403 -16.11 6.99 1.39
CA GLU A 403 -16.75 6.29 2.51
C GLU A 403 -16.57 4.77 2.52
N GLY A 404 -16.19 4.16 1.39
CA GLY A 404 -16.14 2.70 1.24
C GLY A 404 -17.49 2.09 0.90
N GLY A 405 -17.73 0.85 1.35
CA GLY A 405 -18.91 0.07 1.03
C GLY A 405 -18.67 -0.92 -0.11
N THR A 406 -19.52 -0.90 -1.13
CA THR A 406 -19.46 -1.82 -2.27
C THR A 406 -18.96 -1.14 -3.53
N LEU A 407 -18.03 -1.75 -4.25
CA LEU A 407 -17.62 -1.35 -5.59
C LEU A 407 -18.74 -1.63 -6.60
N ARG A 408 -18.96 -0.69 -7.53
CA ARG A 408 -20.04 -0.71 -8.52
C ARG A 408 -19.56 -0.57 -9.96
N GLY A 409 -18.32 -0.18 -10.12
CA GLY A 409 -17.69 0.02 -11.41
C GLY A 409 -17.48 -1.28 -12.18
N GLU A 410 -17.31 -1.16 -13.48
CA GLU A 410 -16.97 -2.28 -14.35
C GLU A 410 -15.47 -2.44 -14.53
N SER A 411 -14.65 -1.47 -14.07
CA SER A 411 -13.19 -1.55 -14.16
C SER A 411 -12.57 -2.62 -13.24
N PRO A 412 -13.02 -2.90 -11.99
CA PRO A 412 -12.32 -3.81 -11.11
C PRO A 412 -12.10 -5.22 -11.67
N PRO A 413 -13.05 -5.89 -12.36
CA PRO A 413 -12.78 -7.18 -13.01
C PRO A 413 -11.71 -7.10 -14.12
N ARG A 414 -11.64 -5.98 -14.87
CA ARG A 414 -10.64 -5.74 -15.92
C ARG A 414 -9.28 -5.46 -15.33
N LEU A 415 -9.23 -4.80 -14.19
CA LEU A 415 -7.99 -4.61 -13.42
C LEU A 415 -7.50 -5.93 -12.82
N ALA A 416 -8.40 -6.80 -12.34
CA ALA A 416 -8.05 -8.17 -11.96
C ALA A 416 -7.44 -8.97 -13.14
N PHE A 417 -7.95 -8.76 -14.35
CA PHE A 417 -7.38 -9.38 -15.54
C PHE A 417 -5.98 -8.83 -15.86
N LEU A 418 -5.77 -7.51 -15.78
CA LEU A 418 -4.45 -6.90 -15.94
C LEU A 418 -3.46 -7.45 -14.89
N ARG A 419 -3.85 -7.51 -13.61
CA ARG A 419 -3.02 -8.05 -12.54
C ARG A 419 -2.54 -9.48 -12.83
N ARG A 420 -3.43 -10.36 -13.29
CA ARG A 420 -3.05 -11.74 -13.70
C ARG A 420 -2.04 -11.76 -14.85
N ILE A 421 -2.12 -10.81 -15.78
CA ILE A 421 -1.14 -10.70 -16.88
C ILE A 421 0.23 -10.28 -16.35
N LEU A 422 0.27 -9.34 -15.40
CA LEU A 422 1.50 -8.87 -14.76
C LEU A 422 2.14 -9.97 -13.92
N GLU A 423 1.37 -10.62 -13.06
CA GLU A 423 1.85 -11.73 -12.21
C GLU A 423 2.34 -12.95 -12.99
N ALA A 424 1.85 -13.15 -14.24
CA ALA A 424 2.33 -14.18 -15.16
C ALA A 424 3.46 -13.70 -16.07
N GLY A 425 3.90 -12.46 -15.92
CA GLY A 425 4.98 -11.82 -16.70
C GLY A 425 6.30 -11.77 -15.94
N PRO A 426 7.27 -10.99 -16.43
CA PRO A 426 8.48 -10.68 -15.68
C PRO A 426 8.13 -9.82 -14.45
N PRO A 427 8.99 -9.85 -13.41
CA PRO A 427 8.73 -9.10 -12.18
C PRO A 427 8.63 -7.58 -12.39
N GLU A 428 9.23 -7.08 -13.46
CA GLU A 428 9.35 -5.66 -13.75
C GLU A 428 9.10 -5.39 -15.23
N LEU A 429 8.42 -4.29 -15.51
CA LEU A 429 8.17 -3.80 -16.86
C LEU A 429 8.75 -2.40 -17.01
N ASP A 430 9.78 -2.27 -17.84
CA ASP A 430 10.35 -0.98 -18.20
C ASP A 430 9.84 -0.49 -19.55
N PRO A 431 9.73 0.82 -19.79
CA PRO A 431 9.44 1.35 -21.12
C PRO A 431 10.55 0.96 -22.10
N ILE A 432 10.16 0.39 -23.23
CA ILE A 432 11.12 -0.23 -24.18
C ILE A 432 11.70 0.79 -25.15
N ASP A 433 10.92 1.73 -25.67
CA ASP A 433 11.39 2.69 -26.66
C ASP A 433 10.75 4.07 -26.54
N GLN A 434 11.47 4.98 -25.91
CA GLN A 434 11.11 6.39 -25.76
C GLN A 434 11.06 7.18 -27.08
N TRP A 435 11.80 6.74 -28.08
CA TRP A 435 12.07 7.53 -29.27
C TRP A 435 11.11 7.27 -30.43
N GLN A 436 10.23 6.28 -30.29
CA GLN A 436 9.34 5.85 -31.37
C GLN A 436 7.86 5.94 -31.01
N ASP A 437 7.50 6.62 -29.94
CA ASP A 437 6.11 6.81 -29.48
C ASP A 437 5.31 5.50 -29.40
N THR A 438 5.99 4.41 -29.01
CA THR A 438 5.34 3.11 -28.86
C THR A 438 4.95 2.88 -27.43
N ASP A 439 3.67 2.68 -27.16
CA ASP A 439 3.13 2.25 -25.89
C ASP A 439 3.55 0.80 -25.59
N MET A 440 4.83 0.58 -25.35
CA MET A 440 5.44 -0.72 -25.17
C MET A 440 6.30 -0.77 -23.89
N GLY A 441 5.91 -1.65 -22.98
CA GLY A 441 6.69 -1.99 -21.80
C GLY A 441 7.16 -3.43 -21.81
N GLY A 442 8.20 -3.74 -21.03
CA GLY A 442 8.66 -5.12 -20.91
C GLY A 442 10.13 -5.26 -20.55
N VAL A 443 10.70 -6.41 -20.93
CA VAL A 443 12.12 -6.75 -20.83
C VAL A 443 12.65 -7.01 -22.23
N SER A 444 13.52 -6.13 -22.71
CA SER A 444 14.02 -6.17 -24.08
C SER A 444 14.66 -7.52 -24.42
N GLY A 445 14.21 -8.13 -25.52
CA GLY A 445 14.65 -9.46 -26.00
C GLY A 445 13.96 -10.64 -25.32
N GLU A 446 13.15 -10.44 -24.29
CA GLU A 446 12.50 -11.54 -23.56
C GLU A 446 10.97 -11.43 -23.53
N TYR A 447 10.45 -10.25 -23.20
CA TYR A 447 9.00 -10.05 -22.97
C TYR A 447 8.60 -8.63 -23.34
N TYR A 448 7.45 -8.49 -24.01
CA TYR A 448 6.89 -7.18 -24.35
C TYR A 448 5.38 -7.19 -24.19
N LEU A 449 4.86 -6.08 -23.67
CA LEU A 449 3.46 -5.69 -23.75
C LEU A 449 3.34 -4.43 -24.60
N LEU A 450 2.66 -4.52 -25.75
CA LEU A 450 2.33 -3.39 -26.62
C LEU A 450 0.84 -3.10 -26.47
N TYR A 451 0.47 -1.87 -26.18
CA TYR A 451 -0.92 -1.47 -26.00
C TYR A 451 -1.35 -0.47 -27.08
N PHE A 452 -2.48 -0.73 -27.74
CA PHE A 452 -3.00 0.11 -28.83
C PHE A 452 -3.99 1.19 -28.34
N GLY A 453 -4.41 1.14 -27.10
CA GLY A 453 -5.31 2.14 -26.54
C GLY A 453 -6.63 2.27 -27.29
N ARG A 454 -6.95 3.51 -27.69
CA ARG A 454 -8.17 3.84 -28.45
C ARG A 454 -8.08 3.51 -29.94
N GLU A 455 -6.92 3.17 -30.43
CA GLU A 455 -6.75 2.75 -31.82
C GLU A 455 -7.45 1.41 -32.08
N ALA A 456 -7.92 1.25 -33.33
CA ALA A 456 -8.62 0.06 -33.79
C ALA A 456 -7.91 -0.57 -35.00
N PRO A 457 -6.65 -1.00 -34.89
CA PRO A 457 -5.89 -1.54 -36.02
C PRO A 457 -6.47 -2.88 -36.47
N ALA A 458 -6.48 -3.09 -37.77
CA ALA A 458 -6.85 -4.39 -38.40
C ALA A 458 -5.66 -5.37 -38.46
N SER A 459 -4.44 -4.84 -38.31
CA SER A 459 -3.22 -5.66 -38.29
C SER A 459 -2.08 -4.88 -37.64
N TRP A 460 -1.08 -5.63 -37.16
CA TRP A 460 0.19 -5.08 -36.68
C TRP A 460 1.35 -5.85 -37.35
N THR A 461 2.24 -5.12 -38.01
CA THR A 461 3.47 -5.70 -38.55
C THR A 461 4.43 -5.98 -37.42
N PHE A 462 4.86 -7.23 -37.25
CA PHE A 462 5.80 -7.62 -36.21
C PHE A 462 7.06 -6.76 -36.26
N ARG A 463 7.28 -5.98 -35.23
CA ARG A 463 8.43 -5.09 -35.09
C ARG A 463 8.78 -4.91 -33.64
N LEU A 464 10.01 -5.24 -33.26
CA LEU A 464 10.56 -5.02 -31.95
C LEU A 464 11.67 -3.95 -32.03
N PRO A 465 11.63 -2.92 -31.19
CA PRO A 465 12.70 -1.92 -31.14
C PRO A 465 13.97 -2.54 -30.54
N VAL A 466 15.12 -2.06 -30.97
CA VAL A 466 16.43 -2.52 -30.47
C VAL A 466 16.63 -2.23 -28.96
N GLY A 467 15.81 -1.37 -28.40
CA GLY A 467 15.96 -0.87 -27.06
C GLY A 467 17.03 0.24 -26.95
N ARG A 468 17.29 0.72 -25.74
CA ARG A 468 18.32 1.75 -25.51
C ARG A 468 19.70 1.22 -25.85
N GLN A 469 20.52 2.02 -26.52
CA GLN A 469 21.85 1.62 -26.96
C GLN A 469 22.86 1.64 -25.79
N PRO A 470 23.87 0.73 -25.76
CA PRO A 470 24.82 0.60 -24.64
C PRO A 470 25.71 1.83 -24.39
N TRP A 471 25.79 2.78 -25.33
CA TRP A 471 26.55 4.04 -25.17
C TRP A 471 25.76 5.16 -24.46
N TRP A 472 24.46 4.91 -24.16
CA TRP A 472 23.70 5.80 -23.28
C TRP A 472 24.14 5.57 -21.82
N PRO A 473 24.41 6.63 -21.03
CA PRO A 473 25.12 6.49 -19.75
C PRO A 473 24.34 5.80 -18.63
N ARG A 474 23.19 5.19 -18.91
CA ARG A 474 22.36 4.46 -17.95
C ARG A 474 22.26 3.02 -18.36
N THR A 475 22.91 2.17 -17.62
CA THR A 475 22.95 0.73 -17.78
C THR A 475 21.69 0.10 -17.18
N LEU A 476 20.62 -0.03 -17.96
CA LEU A 476 19.63 -1.05 -17.68
C LEU A 476 20.08 -2.36 -18.35
N PRO A 477 19.82 -3.53 -17.77
CA PRO A 477 20.15 -4.81 -18.42
C PRO A 477 19.29 -4.97 -19.67
N TYR A 478 19.89 -4.77 -20.83
CA TYR A 478 19.21 -4.97 -22.12
C TYR A 478 19.32 -6.42 -22.53
N GLY A 479 18.19 -7.08 -22.73
CA GLY A 479 18.13 -8.26 -23.57
C GLY A 479 18.61 -7.87 -24.96
N ARG A 480 19.64 -8.56 -25.48
CA ARG A 480 20.19 -8.28 -26.81
C ARG A 480 19.31 -8.97 -27.85
N LEU A 481 18.47 -8.20 -28.53
CA LEU A 481 17.84 -8.68 -29.74
C LEU A 481 18.94 -8.98 -30.81
N VAL A 482 18.86 -10.16 -31.38
CA VAL A 482 19.71 -10.60 -32.47
C VAL A 482 18.85 -11.29 -33.54
N ASP A 483 19.39 -11.46 -34.73
CA ASP A 483 18.76 -12.24 -35.79
C ASP A 483 18.52 -13.69 -35.35
N GLY A 484 17.37 -14.23 -35.68
CA GLY A 484 17.02 -15.64 -35.42
C GLY A 484 16.39 -15.91 -34.06
N MET A 485 16.15 -14.90 -33.22
CA MET A 485 15.36 -15.12 -31.99
C MET A 485 13.90 -15.38 -32.32
N GLU A 486 13.31 -16.30 -31.58
CA GLU A 486 11.94 -16.77 -31.79
C GLU A 486 11.00 -16.19 -30.75
N PHE A 487 9.82 -15.70 -31.17
CA PHE A 487 8.81 -15.12 -30.32
C PHE A 487 7.42 -15.67 -30.59
N GLN A 488 6.68 -15.94 -29.54
CA GLN A 488 5.24 -16.14 -29.58
C GLN A 488 4.51 -14.85 -29.32
N VAL A 489 3.37 -14.65 -29.99
CA VAL A 489 2.53 -13.47 -29.84
C VAL A 489 1.13 -13.89 -29.40
N ASP A 490 0.57 -13.22 -28.41
CA ASP A 490 -0.84 -13.32 -28.04
C ASP A 490 -1.52 -11.96 -28.27
N VAL A 491 -2.75 -11.99 -28.79
CA VAL A 491 -3.65 -10.84 -28.84
C VAL A 491 -4.47 -10.83 -27.56
N ILE A 492 -4.41 -9.73 -26.83
CA ILE A 492 -5.16 -9.48 -25.59
C ILE A 492 -6.27 -8.48 -25.91
N ASP A 493 -7.51 -8.84 -25.62
CA ASP A 493 -8.61 -7.88 -25.54
C ASP A 493 -8.78 -7.48 -24.09
N THR A 494 -8.38 -6.26 -23.76
CA THR A 494 -8.33 -5.77 -22.38
C THR A 494 -9.72 -5.54 -21.79
N TRP A 495 -10.70 -5.26 -22.67
CA TRP A 495 -12.09 -5.05 -22.25
C TRP A 495 -12.87 -6.37 -22.15
N ALA A 496 -12.77 -7.24 -23.15
CA ALA A 496 -13.41 -8.56 -23.14
C ALA A 496 -12.69 -9.57 -22.23
N MET A 497 -11.52 -9.21 -21.70
CA MET A 497 -10.70 -10.05 -20.82
C MET A 497 -10.30 -11.39 -21.48
N THR A 498 -9.90 -11.38 -22.75
CA THR A 498 -9.51 -12.58 -23.49
C THR A 498 -8.05 -12.51 -23.95
N ILE A 499 -7.42 -13.68 -24.03
CA ILE A 499 -6.08 -13.86 -24.59
C ILE A 499 -6.17 -14.90 -25.69
N THR A 500 -5.79 -14.51 -26.93
CA THR A 500 -5.86 -15.38 -28.11
C THR A 500 -4.44 -15.54 -28.68
N PRO A 501 -3.86 -16.75 -28.63
CA PRO A 501 -2.56 -17.01 -29.24
C PRO A 501 -2.59 -16.80 -30.76
N VAL A 502 -1.56 -16.14 -31.29
CA VAL A 502 -1.33 -16.04 -32.76
C VAL A 502 -0.61 -17.29 -33.24
N PRO A 503 -1.10 -17.98 -34.27
CA PRO A 503 -0.46 -19.20 -34.75
C PRO A 503 0.97 -18.97 -35.26
N GLY A 504 1.88 -19.89 -34.93
CA GLY A 504 3.26 -19.90 -35.39
C GLY A 504 4.19 -19.02 -34.53
N VAL A 505 5.46 -19.04 -34.89
CA VAL A 505 6.56 -18.35 -34.21
C VAL A 505 7.10 -17.25 -35.11
N PHE A 506 7.28 -16.06 -34.60
CA PHE A 506 7.90 -14.93 -35.28
C PHE A 506 9.41 -14.99 -35.06
N ILE A 507 10.19 -14.87 -36.17
CA ILE A 507 11.65 -14.98 -36.11
C ILE A 507 12.26 -13.62 -36.41
N THR A 508 13.05 -13.09 -35.49
CA THR A 508 13.66 -11.78 -35.65
C THR A 508 14.66 -11.71 -36.79
N LYS A 509 14.59 -10.65 -37.57
CA LYS A 509 15.57 -10.22 -38.54
C LYS A 509 15.77 -8.72 -38.43
N GLN A 510 17.01 -8.27 -38.26
CA GLN A 510 17.30 -6.85 -38.18
C GLN A 510 16.80 -6.10 -39.41
N LYS A 511 16.04 -5.03 -39.21
CA LYS A 511 15.51 -4.16 -40.25
C LYS A 511 15.87 -2.71 -39.94
N GLY A 512 16.92 -2.25 -40.66
CA GLY A 512 17.49 -0.93 -40.37
C GLY A 512 18.29 -0.89 -39.07
N ARG A 513 18.52 0.33 -38.55
CA ARG A 513 19.37 0.55 -37.37
C ARG A 513 18.67 0.26 -36.03
N TYR A 514 17.36 0.43 -35.97
CA TYR A 514 16.64 0.58 -34.70
C TYR A 514 15.55 -0.47 -34.44
N ALA A 515 15.37 -1.45 -35.34
CA ALA A 515 14.32 -2.43 -35.16
C ALA A 515 14.66 -3.81 -35.71
N PHE A 516 14.00 -4.81 -35.18
CA PHE A 516 13.88 -6.16 -35.68
C PHE A 516 12.46 -6.40 -36.19
N ALA A 517 12.30 -6.97 -37.37
CA ALA A 517 11.02 -7.39 -37.91
C ALA A 517 10.93 -8.91 -37.96
N ASP A 518 9.77 -9.47 -38.29
CA ASP A 518 9.69 -10.89 -38.65
C ASP A 518 10.48 -11.17 -39.93
N ARG A 519 11.29 -12.23 -39.91
CA ARG A 519 12.10 -12.67 -41.03
C ARG A 519 11.28 -12.88 -42.31
N ASP A 520 10.07 -13.41 -42.14
CA ASP A 520 9.18 -13.75 -43.27
C ASP A 520 8.17 -12.61 -43.56
N GLY A 521 8.31 -11.46 -42.89
CA GLY A 521 7.50 -10.26 -43.12
C GLY A 521 6.03 -10.39 -42.66
N ARG A 522 5.74 -11.31 -41.75
CA ARG A 522 4.37 -11.57 -41.30
C ARG A 522 3.85 -10.43 -40.42
N ALA A 523 2.53 -10.26 -40.46
CA ALA A 523 1.80 -9.39 -39.61
C ALA A 523 0.84 -10.20 -38.71
N VAL A 524 0.52 -9.65 -37.55
CA VAL A 524 -0.53 -10.13 -36.64
C VAL A 524 -1.86 -9.54 -37.09
N ALA A 525 -2.84 -10.39 -37.42
CA ALA A 525 -4.21 -9.93 -37.68
C ALA A 525 -4.88 -9.48 -36.36
N LEU A 526 -5.57 -8.36 -36.39
CA LEU A 526 -6.25 -7.77 -35.23
C LEU A 526 -7.73 -7.54 -35.55
N PRO A 527 -8.61 -7.59 -34.55
CA PRO A 527 -10.06 -7.52 -34.76
C PRO A 527 -10.62 -6.12 -35.10
N ALA A 528 -9.76 -5.15 -35.43
CA ALA A 528 -10.14 -3.78 -35.82
C ALA A 528 -11.11 -3.10 -34.81
N ARG A 529 -10.78 -3.15 -33.54
CA ARG A 529 -11.51 -2.51 -32.44
C ARG A 529 -10.54 -1.94 -31.40
N PRO A 530 -10.94 -0.97 -30.56
CA PRO A 530 -10.08 -0.42 -29.53
C PRO A 530 -9.82 -1.41 -28.38
N TRP A 531 -8.94 -1.01 -27.47
CA TRP A 531 -8.61 -1.69 -26.23
C TRP A 531 -7.92 -3.04 -26.42
N LEU A 532 -7.05 -3.11 -27.43
CA LEU A 532 -6.22 -4.28 -27.70
C LEU A 532 -4.80 -4.08 -27.19
N ALA A 533 -4.18 -5.19 -26.78
CA ALA A 533 -2.76 -5.27 -26.50
C ALA A 533 -2.15 -6.52 -27.16
N LEU A 534 -0.84 -6.52 -27.33
CA LEU A 534 -0.07 -7.71 -27.68
C LEU A 534 0.84 -8.08 -26.54
N ARG A 535 0.89 -9.38 -26.22
CA ARG A 535 1.92 -9.97 -25.37
C ARG A 535 2.87 -10.77 -26.28
N ILE A 536 4.15 -10.42 -26.24
CA ILE A 536 5.18 -11.00 -27.10
C ILE A 536 6.21 -11.65 -26.17
N ARG A 537 6.40 -12.95 -26.28
CA ARG A 537 7.26 -13.74 -25.40
C ARG A 537 8.30 -14.51 -26.19
N ARG A 538 9.55 -14.51 -25.73
CA ARG A 538 10.63 -15.29 -26.32
C ARG A 538 10.36 -16.79 -26.15
N VAL A 539 10.58 -17.55 -27.21
CA VAL A 539 10.52 -19.03 -27.18
C VAL A 539 11.84 -19.56 -26.65
N GLY A 540 11.80 -20.42 -25.65
CA GLY A 540 13.02 -21.00 -25.04
C GLY A 540 13.82 -20.01 -24.16
N GLY A 541 13.29 -18.81 -23.89
CA GLY A 541 13.73 -17.97 -22.80
C GLY A 541 13.45 -18.65 -21.46
N ALA A 542 14.16 -18.29 -20.40
CA ALA A 542 13.81 -18.74 -19.06
C ALA A 542 12.35 -18.40 -18.79
N GLU A 543 11.50 -19.39 -18.48
CA GLU A 543 10.20 -19.08 -17.87
C GLU A 543 10.49 -18.23 -16.63
N PRO A 544 9.78 -17.09 -16.45
CA PRO A 544 9.85 -16.38 -15.19
C PRO A 544 9.56 -17.41 -14.10
N ALA A 545 10.42 -17.48 -13.08
CA ALA A 545 10.22 -18.41 -11.98
C ALA A 545 8.78 -18.21 -11.49
N PRO A 546 7.95 -19.26 -11.40
CA PRO A 546 6.61 -19.12 -10.88
C PRO A 546 6.77 -18.50 -9.48
N GLY A 547 6.25 -17.32 -9.30
CA GLY A 547 6.12 -16.73 -7.99
C GLY A 547 5.50 -17.82 -7.13
N ALA A 548 6.10 -18.16 -6.00
CA ALA A 548 5.64 -19.20 -5.09
C ALA A 548 4.23 -18.85 -4.62
N GLY A 549 3.26 -19.10 -5.50
CA GLY A 549 1.85 -19.07 -5.23
C GLY A 549 1.54 -20.28 -4.35
N GLY A 550 1.68 -20.09 -3.05
CA GLY A 550 1.12 -20.99 -2.07
C GLY A 550 -0.41 -20.90 -2.15
N ASN A 551 -1.04 -22.06 -2.30
CA ASN A 551 -2.48 -22.29 -2.10
C ASN A 551 -2.99 -21.69 -0.79
#